data_e04447c8a8c2ea88132315b2402c0843
#
_entry.id   e04447c8a8c2ea88132315b2402c0843
#
_cell.length_a   1.000
_cell.length_b   1.000
_cell.length_c   1.000
_cell.angle_alpha   90.00
_cell.angle_beta   90.00
_cell.angle_gamma   90.00
#
_symmetry.space_group_name_H-M   'P 1'
#
loop_
_entity.id
_entity.type
_entity.pdbx_description
1 polymer ?
#
loop_
_entity_poly.entity_id
_entity_poly.type
_entity_poly.pdbx_seq_one_letter_code
_entity_poly.pdbx_strand_id
1 'polypeptide(L)'
;SIHGNESIQFLVSTFKGGDLQPIQKVLSGGELSRISLAIRVASIANIDVPTMIFDEVDVGIGGGVAEVVGNLLKDLGDKKNTQALVITHLPQVAAKSNNHYKVSKIQAGDSVKSKIHHLNESERIDEIARMLGGIDVTEKAIDHAKEILG
;
A
#
# COMPACT_ATOMS: atom_id res chain seq x y z
N SER A 1 -28.22 27.00 -3.22
CA SER A 1 -27.86 26.25 -4.44
C SER A 1 -28.32 24.79 -4.29
N ILE A 2 -28.28 24.02 -5.37
CA ILE A 2 -28.59 22.57 -5.34
C ILE A 2 -27.58 21.79 -4.49
N HIS A 3 -26.46 22.40 -4.10
CA HIS A 3 -25.41 21.82 -3.26
C HIS A 3 -25.44 22.33 -1.81
N GLY A 4 -26.52 22.99 -1.37
CA GLY A 4 -26.67 23.58 -0.04
C GLY A 4 -26.12 25.02 0.07
N ASN A 5 -26.15 25.57 1.28
CA ASN A 5 -25.69 26.93 1.58
C ASN A 5 -24.30 26.96 2.23
N GLU A 6 -23.65 25.82 2.38
CA GLU A 6 -22.36 25.65 3.05
C GLU A 6 -21.24 25.44 2.04
N SER A 7 -20.05 25.88 2.38
CA SER A 7 -18.82 25.59 1.66
C SER A 7 -17.92 24.76 2.56
N ILE A 8 -17.62 23.52 2.13
CA ILE A 8 -16.75 22.61 2.87
C ILE A 8 -15.34 22.71 2.29
N GLN A 9 -14.35 22.93 3.15
CA GLN A 9 -12.95 23.00 2.77
C GLN A 9 -12.13 22.06 3.66
N PHE A 10 -11.35 21.17 3.04
CA PHE A 10 -10.38 20.36 3.76
C PHE A 10 -9.12 21.18 4.01
N LEU A 11 -8.73 21.25 5.29
CA LEU A 11 -7.49 21.88 5.71
C LEU A 11 -6.51 20.82 6.18
N VAL A 12 -5.24 21.00 5.87
CA VAL A 12 -4.17 20.06 6.23
C VAL A 12 -2.95 20.82 6.74
N SER A 13 -2.25 20.23 7.71
CA SER A 13 -0.89 20.61 8.10
C SER A 13 0.07 19.51 7.67
N THR A 14 1.14 19.85 6.98
CA THR A 14 2.15 18.89 6.48
C THR A 14 3.17 18.49 7.54
N PHE A 15 3.19 19.17 8.68
CA PHE A 15 4.05 18.84 9.82
C PHE A 15 3.35 19.15 11.14
N LYS A 16 3.76 18.47 12.19
CA LYS A 16 3.19 18.61 13.52
C LYS A 16 3.41 20.03 14.06
N GLY A 17 2.30 20.74 14.35
CA GLY A 17 2.33 22.13 14.84
C GLY A 17 2.39 23.20 13.75
N GLY A 18 2.33 22.81 12.47
CA GLY A 18 2.22 23.77 11.35
C GLY A 18 0.83 24.33 11.17
N ASP A 19 0.73 25.43 10.44
CA ASP A 19 -0.54 26.07 10.11
C ASP A 19 -1.40 25.17 9.21
N LEU A 20 -2.70 25.18 9.47
CA LEU A 20 -3.67 24.53 8.62
C LEU A 20 -3.86 25.31 7.32
N GLN A 21 -3.62 24.66 6.20
CA GLN A 21 -3.79 25.24 4.88
C GLN A 21 -4.78 24.44 4.03
N PRO A 22 -5.51 25.11 3.11
CA PRO A 22 -6.38 24.43 2.16
C PRO A 22 -5.60 23.36 1.37
N ILE A 23 -6.16 22.15 1.27
CA ILE A 23 -5.53 21.02 0.60
C ILE A 23 -5.05 21.38 -0.82
N GLN A 24 -5.77 22.25 -1.53
CA GLN A 24 -5.39 22.69 -2.88
C GLN A 24 -4.09 23.52 -2.93
N LYS A 25 -3.66 24.11 -1.79
CA LYS A 25 -2.45 24.90 -1.69
C LYS A 25 -1.21 24.12 -1.31
N VAL A 26 -1.38 22.87 -0.83
CA VAL A 26 -0.32 22.00 -0.29
C VAL A 26 0.25 21.07 -1.35
N LEU A 27 -0.02 21.27 -2.62
CA LEU A 27 0.18 20.32 -3.69
C LEU A 27 1.63 20.20 -4.18
N SER A 28 2.45 19.39 -3.49
CA SER A 28 3.42 18.55 -4.20
C SER A 28 2.75 17.18 -4.48
N GLY A 29 3.06 16.53 -5.61
CA GLY A 29 2.41 15.24 -5.98
C GLY A 29 2.52 14.17 -4.88
N GLY A 30 3.68 14.09 -4.19
CA GLY A 30 3.89 13.13 -3.10
C GLY A 30 3.11 13.46 -1.82
N GLU A 31 2.86 14.74 -1.52
CA GLU A 31 2.05 15.14 -0.37
C GLU A 31 0.57 14.84 -0.61
N LEU A 32 0.09 15.08 -1.83
CA LEU A 32 -1.29 14.75 -2.22
C LEU A 32 -1.54 13.25 -2.12
N SER A 33 -0.61 12.41 -2.58
CA SER A 33 -0.71 10.95 -2.48
C SER A 33 -0.82 10.50 -1.02
N ARG A 34 0.03 11.03 -0.13
CA ARG A 34 -0.01 10.72 1.31
C ARG A 34 -1.32 11.15 1.97
N ILE A 35 -1.82 12.35 1.64
CA ILE A 35 -3.07 12.86 2.18
C ILE A 35 -4.26 12.04 1.66
N SER A 36 -4.30 11.73 0.36
CA SER A 36 -5.33 10.88 -0.23
C SER A 36 -5.39 9.51 0.44
N LEU A 37 -4.23 8.92 0.69
CA LEU A 37 -4.13 7.67 1.41
C LEU A 37 -4.63 7.78 2.85
N ALA A 38 -4.22 8.83 3.59
CA ALA A 38 -4.69 9.06 4.95
C ALA A 38 -6.22 9.22 5.03
N ILE A 39 -6.81 9.94 4.08
CA ILE A 39 -8.27 10.09 3.96
C ILE A 39 -8.93 8.74 3.66
N ARG A 40 -8.39 7.95 2.72
CA ARG A 40 -8.91 6.62 2.40
C ARG A 40 -8.88 5.73 3.63
N VAL A 41 -7.74 5.62 4.31
CA VAL A 41 -7.60 4.79 5.52
C VAL A 41 -8.56 5.25 6.64
N ALA A 42 -8.68 6.56 6.88
CA ALA A 42 -9.59 7.10 7.88
C ALA A 42 -11.07 6.83 7.51
N SER A 43 -11.42 6.91 6.23
CA SER A 43 -12.79 6.62 5.75
C SER A 43 -13.16 5.16 5.90
N ILE A 44 -12.21 4.24 5.67
CA ILE A 44 -12.40 2.79 5.79
C ILE A 44 -12.73 2.37 7.23
N ALA A 45 -12.22 3.12 8.22
CA ALA A 45 -12.50 2.83 9.63
C ALA A 45 -13.99 2.79 9.95
N ASN A 46 -14.84 3.42 9.14
CA ASN A 46 -16.28 3.54 9.32
C ASN A 46 -17.11 2.72 8.31
N ILE A 47 -16.46 1.97 7.42
CA ILE A 47 -17.15 1.16 6.39
C ILE A 47 -17.21 -0.29 6.89
N ASP A 48 -18.40 -0.84 6.95
CA ASP A 48 -18.64 -2.24 7.32
C ASP A 48 -18.86 -3.07 6.05
N VAL A 49 -17.76 -3.44 5.40
CA VAL A 49 -17.75 -4.31 4.22
C VAL A 49 -16.83 -5.51 4.45
N PRO A 50 -17.22 -6.72 4.00
CA PRO A 50 -16.44 -7.93 4.25
C PRO A 50 -15.14 -8.02 3.46
N THR A 51 -15.07 -7.36 2.28
CA THR A 51 -13.88 -7.38 1.42
C THR A 51 -13.60 -6.00 0.86
N MET A 52 -12.35 -5.55 0.93
CA MET A 52 -11.84 -4.30 0.35
C MET A 52 -10.70 -4.59 -0.61
N ILE A 53 -10.68 -3.89 -1.73
CA ILE A 53 -9.62 -3.97 -2.72
C ILE A 53 -8.88 -2.63 -2.75
N PHE A 54 -7.57 -2.69 -2.55
CA PHE A 54 -6.66 -1.56 -2.58
C PHE A 54 -5.75 -1.68 -3.80
N ASP A 55 -6.00 -0.86 -4.78
CA ASP A 55 -5.19 -0.78 -5.98
C ASP A 55 -4.42 0.55 -6.00
N GLU A 56 -3.14 0.48 -6.33
CA GLU A 56 -2.24 1.65 -6.41
C GLU A 56 -2.17 2.51 -5.13
N VAL A 57 -2.35 1.91 -3.94
CA VAL A 57 -2.31 2.66 -2.67
C VAL A 57 -0.91 3.17 -2.32
N ASP A 58 0.10 2.63 -2.97
CA ASP A 58 1.51 2.91 -2.75
C ASP A 58 2.13 3.85 -3.79
N VAL A 59 1.33 4.42 -4.69
CA VAL A 59 1.80 5.42 -5.66
C VAL A 59 2.27 6.68 -4.95
N GLY A 60 3.52 7.06 -5.19
CA GLY A 60 4.12 8.29 -4.63
C GLY A 60 4.53 8.19 -3.16
N ILE A 61 4.52 6.99 -2.58
CA ILE A 61 5.05 6.74 -1.23
C ILE A 61 6.27 5.80 -1.29
N GLY A 62 7.06 5.77 -0.22
CA GLY A 62 8.21 4.90 -0.07
C GLY A 62 8.82 5.00 1.33
N GLY A 63 9.85 4.22 1.61
CA GLY A 63 10.57 4.23 2.88
C GLY A 63 9.64 4.01 4.08
N GLY A 64 9.82 4.80 5.14
CA GLY A 64 9.04 4.66 6.37
C GLY A 64 7.54 4.86 6.22
N VAL A 65 7.08 5.65 5.22
CA VAL A 65 5.64 5.83 4.95
C VAL A 65 5.02 4.54 4.43
N ALA A 66 5.72 3.79 3.57
CA ALA A 66 5.26 2.50 3.07
C ALA A 66 5.07 1.47 4.19
N GLU A 67 5.95 1.49 5.19
CA GLU A 67 5.82 0.61 6.36
C GLU A 67 4.59 0.96 7.21
N VAL A 68 4.36 2.25 7.47
CA VAL A 68 3.15 2.71 8.18
C VAL A 68 1.89 2.28 7.45
N VAL A 69 1.85 2.41 6.12
CA VAL A 69 0.73 1.96 5.27
C VAL A 69 0.53 0.46 5.37
N GLY A 70 1.60 -0.32 5.26
CA GLY A 70 1.53 -1.77 5.41
C GLY A 70 0.94 -2.20 6.75
N ASN A 71 1.37 -1.56 7.85
CA ASN A 71 0.84 -1.83 9.19
C ASN A 71 -0.66 -1.46 9.30
N LEU A 72 -1.08 -0.32 8.74
CA LEU A 72 -2.49 0.08 8.74
C LEU A 72 -3.38 -0.90 7.96
N LEU A 73 -2.91 -1.38 6.81
CA LEU A 73 -3.65 -2.36 6.00
C LEU A 73 -3.73 -3.72 6.70
N LYS A 74 -2.66 -4.15 7.37
CA LYS A 74 -2.65 -5.35 8.21
C LYS A 74 -3.66 -5.23 9.36
N ASP A 75 -3.60 -4.13 10.12
CA ASP A 75 -4.51 -3.85 11.22
C ASP A 75 -5.99 -3.86 10.78
N LEU A 76 -6.27 -3.39 9.57
CA LEU A 76 -7.61 -3.42 8.99
C LEU A 76 -8.12 -4.85 8.81
N GLY A 77 -7.28 -5.74 8.25
CA GLY A 77 -7.62 -7.15 8.06
C GLY A 77 -7.79 -7.89 9.40
N ASP A 78 -6.85 -7.67 10.33
CA ASP A 78 -6.81 -8.40 11.60
C ASP A 78 -7.93 -7.97 12.57
N LYS A 79 -8.22 -6.67 12.66
CA LYS A 79 -9.14 -6.11 13.68
C LYS A 79 -10.61 -6.14 13.29
N LYS A 80 -10.92 -6.10 11.99
CA LYS A 80 -12.31 -5.94 11.51
C LYS A 80 -12.92 -7.19 10.89
N ASN A 81 -12.23 -8.32 10.92
CA ASN A 81 -12.66 -9.52 10.20
C ASN A 81 -12.97 -9.22 8.72
N THR A 82 -12.21 -8.28 8.14
CA THR A 82 -12.34 -7.79 6.78
C THR A 82 -11.21 -8.34 5.94
N GLN A 83 -11.52 -8.88 4.78
CA GLN A 83 -10.50 -9.26 3.82
C GLN A 83 -9.96 -8.01 3.10
N ALA A 84 -8.67 -7.71 3.23
CA ALA A 84 -8.00 -6.67 2.47
C ALA A 84 -7.17 -7.30 1.33
N LEU A 85 -7.55 -7.05 0.09
CA LEU A 85 -6.77 -7.41 -1.10
C LEU A 85 -5.97 -6.19 -1.52
N VAL A 86 -4.65 -6.27 -1.44
CA VAL A 86 -3.74 -5.14 -1.69
C VAL A 86 -2.85 -5.43 -2.87
N ILE A 87 -2.89 -4.57 -3.89
CA ILE A 87 -2.00 -4.61 -5.04
C ILE A 87 -0.89 -3.60 -4.79
N THR A 88 0.35 -4.07 -4.69
CA THR A 88 1.51 -3.25 -4.33
C THR A 88 2.77 -3.67 -5.08
N HIS A 89 3.65 -2.71 -5.31
CA HIS A 89 5.01 -2.93 -5.79
C HIS A 89 6.06 -2.67 -4.69
N LEU A 90 5.63 -2.25 -3.48
CA LEU A 90 6.53 -1.93 -2.38
C LEU A 90 6.74 -3.14 -1.44
N PRO A 91 7.99 -3.58 -1.25
CA PRO A 91 8.30 -4.72 -0.36
C PRO A 91 7.87 -4.48 1.09
N GLN A 92 7.93 -3.23 1.58
CA GLN A 92 7.49 -2.86 2.93
C GLN A 92 6.00 -3.09 3.15
N VAL A 93 5.17 -2.88 2.12
CA VAL A 93 3.72 -3.14 2.17
C VAL A 93 3.47 -4.65 2.04
N ALA A 94 4.08 -5.30 1.05
CA ALA A 94 3.91 -6.73 0.78
C ALA A 94 4.34 -7.60 1.98
N ALA A 95 5.41 -7.21 2.69
CA ALA A 95 5.92 -7.93 3.86
C ALA A 95 4.92 -7.98 5.03
N LYS A 96 4.02 -7.02 5.16
CA LYS A 96 3.03 -6.97 6.26
C LYS A 96 1.79 -7.83 6.01
N SER A 97 1.65 -8.42 4.81
CA SER A 97 0.49 -9.26 4.47
C SER A 97 0.51 -10.62 5.19
N ASN A 98 -0.67 -11.15 5.51
CA ASN A 98 -0.83 -12.51 6.05
C ASN A 98 -0.64 -13.57 4.95
N ASN A 99 -1.07 -13.24 3.73
CA ASN A 99 -0.93 -14.10 2.55
C ASN A 99 -0.32 -13.29 1.41
N HIS A 100 0.62 -13.87 0.67
CA HIS A 100 1.29 -13.22 -0.43
C HIS A 100 1.05 -13.99 -1.73
N TYR A 101 0.54 -13.28 -2.74
CA TYR A 101 0.32 -13.80 -4.09
C TYR A 101 1.21 -13.06 -5.08
N LYS A 102 1.98 -13.80 -5.86
CA LYS A 102 2.78 -13.26 -6.95
C LYS A 102 2.00 -13.32 -8.26
N VAL A 103 1.91 -12.18 -8.93
CA VAL A 103 1.35 -12.09 -10.29
C VAL A 103 2.51 -12.05 -11.29
N SER A 104 2.49 -12.96 -12.25
CA SER A 104 3.49 -13.03 -13.32
C SER A 104 2.82 -13.09 -14.69
N LYS A 105 3.46 -12.51 -15.70
CA LYS A 105 3.05 -12.63 -17.11
C LYS A 105 3.86 -13.75 -17.76
N ILE A 106 3.18 -14.67 -18.42
CA ILE A 106 3.78 -15.80 -19.12
C ILE A 106 3.41 -15.66 -20.60
N GLN A 107 4.42 -15.69 -21.47
CA GLN A 107 4.20 -15.76 -22.91
C GLN A 107 3.75 -17.18 -23.27
N ALA A 108 2.57 -17.29 -23.88
CA ALA A 108 1.99 -18.56 -24.33
C ALA A 108 1.71 -18.45 -25.84
N GLY A 109 2.70 -18.75 -26.67
CA GLY A 109 2.64 -18.49 -28.11
C GLY A 109 2.52 -17.01 -28.40
N ASP A 110 1.54 -16.61 -29.21
CA ASP A 110 1.26 -15.20 -29.57
C ASP A 110 0.43 -14.45 -28.51
N SER A 111 0.09 -15.08 -27.38
CA SER A 111 -0.71 -14.48 -26.32
C SER A 111 0.10 -14.34 -25.01
N VAL A 112 -0.27 -13.33 -24.21
CA VAL A 112 0.28 -13.15 -22.84
C VAL A 112 -0.80 -13.55 -21.85
N LYS A 113 -0.47 -14.47 -20.94
CA LYS A 113 -1.35 -14.92 -19.85
C LYS A 113 -0.79 -14.44 -18.51
N SER A 114 -1.68 -13.98 -17.64
CA SER A 114 -1.32 -13.71 -16.23
C SER A 114 -1.49 -14.99 -15.41
N LYS A 115 -0.51 -15.28 -14.57
CA LYS A 115 -0.56 -16.37 -13.59
C LYS A 115 -0.47 -15.78 -12.20
N ILE A 116 -1.33 -16.28 -11.29
CA ILE A 116 -1.31 -15.94 -9.88
C ILE A 116 -0.81 -17.18 -9.12
N HIS A 117 0.18 -16.99 -8.25
CA HIS A 117 0.77 -18.03 -7.43
C HIS A 117 0.79 -17.60 -5.97
N HIS A 118 0.23 -18.44 -5.07
CA HIS A 118 0.34 -18.25 -3.62
C HIS A 118 1.72 -18.65 -3.16
N LEU A 119 2.42 -17.77 -2.48
CA LEU A 119 3.79 -18.00 -2.01
C LEU A 119 3.78 -18.66 -0.65
N ASN A 120 4.61 -19.71 -0.49
CA ASN A 120 4.98 -20.23 0.82
C ASN A 120 6.04 -19.32 1.50
N GLU A 121 6.44 -19.63 2.72
CA GLU A 121 7.37 -18.80 3.49
C GLU A 121 8.72 -18.58 2.78
N SER A 122 9.31 -19.61 2.21
CA SER A 122 10.59 -19.52 1.49
C SER A 122 10.43 -18.67 0.22
N GLU A 123 9.41 -18.95 -0.58
CA GLU A 123 9.12 -18.20 -1.81
C GLU A 123 8.80 -16.73 -1.52
N ARG A 124 8.20 -16.46 -0.35
CA ARG A 124 7.91 -15.12 0.10
C ARG A 124 9.18 -14.33 0.43
N ILE A 125 10.16 -14.96 1.09
CA ILE A 125 11.47 -14.34 1.34
C ILE A 125 12.15 -14.00 0.00
N ASP A 126 12.16 -14.94 -0.94
CA ASP A 126 12.77 -14.74 -2.25
C ASP A 126 12.10 -13.61 -3.03
N GLU A 127 10.77 -13.53 -3.01
CA GLU A 127 10.03 -12.47 -3.71
C GLU A 127 10.25 -11.10 -3.06
N ILE A 128 10.23 -11.00 -1.74
CA ILE A 128 10.54 -9.73 -1.05
C ILE A 128 12.00 -9.33 -1.32
N ALA A 129 12.96 -10.25 -1.31
CA ALA A 129 14.35 -9.98 -1.66
C ALA A 129 14.48 -9.47 -3.10
N ARG A 130 13.74 -10.07 -4.05
CA ARG A 130 13.66 -9.61 -5.44
C ARG A 130 13.06 -8.20 -5.54
N MET A 131 12.03 -7.89 -4.77
CA MET A 131 11.41 -6.55 -4.74
C MET A 131 12.35 -5.50 -4.16
N LEU A 132 13.25 -5.88 -3.23
CA LEU A 132 14.26 -4.99 -2.64
C LEU A 132 15.48 -4.79 -3.56
N GLY A 133 16.01 -5.88 -4.12
CA GLY A 133 17.27 -5.92 -4.85
C GLY A 133 17.14 -5.81 -6.37
N GLY A 134 15.94 -5.95 -6.92
CA GLY A 134 15.72 -6.01 -8.37
C GLY A 134 16.03 -7.38 -8.97
N ILE A 135 16.68 -7.42 -10.15
CA ILE A 135 16.92 -8.66 -10.90
C ILE A 135 17.95 -9.55 -10.19
N ASP A 136 19.00 -8.94 -9.63
CA ASP A 136 20.08 -9.65 -8.95
C ASP A 136 19.81 -9.72 -7.45
N VAL A 137 19.31 -10.86 -6.99
CA VAL A 137 19.05 -11.11 -5.57
C VAL A 137 20.37 -11.43 -4.86
N THR A 138 20.84 -10.52 -4.02
CA THR A 138 22.07 -10.69 -3.22
C THR A 138 21.74 -11.30 -1.85
N GLU A 139 22.74 -11.90 -1.17
CA GLU A 139 22.59 -12.37 0.22
C GLU A 139 22.09 -11.26 1.16
N LYS A 140 22.60 -10.03 0.98
CA LYS A 140 22.13 -8.86 1.75
C LYS A 140 20.66 -8.55 1.52
N ALA A 141 20.14 -8.74 0.30
CA ALA A 141 18.73 -8.54 0.00
C ALA A 141 17.87 -9.63 0.67
N ILE A 142 18.36 -10.87 0.75
CA ILE A 142 17.70 -11.97 1.44
C ILE A 142 17.66 -11.70 2.96
N ASP A 143 18.76 -11.27 3.55
CA ASP A 143 18.82 -10.96 4.97
C ASP A 143 17.89 -9.79 5.34
N HIS A 144 17.88 -8.74 4.52
CA HIS A 144 16.95 -7.62 4.68
C HIS A 144 15.48 -8.06 4.49
N ALA A 145 15.21 -8.95 3.53
CA ALA A 145 13.87 -9.50 3.35
C ALA A 145 13.38 -10.25 4.60
N LYS A 146 14.24 -11.07 5.21
CA LYS A 146 13.93 -11.75 6.48
C LYS A 146 13.67 -10.76 7.61
N GLU A 147 14.45 -9.69 7.70
CA GLU A 147 14.30 -8.65 8.72
C GLU A 147 12.94 -7.94 8.62
N ILE A 148 12.50 -7.55 7.43
CA ILE A 148 11.21 -6.84 7.26
C ILE A 148 9.99 -7.76 7.33
N LEU A 149 10.17 -9.06 7.14
CA LEU A 149 9.13 -10.08 7.33
C LEU A 149 8.88 -10.38 8.82
N GLY A 150 9.89 -10.25 9.66
CA GLY A 150 9.84 -10.45 11.12
C GLY A 150 10.29 -11.81 11.53
#